data_86126001821dd2e16b69fb7d159192d4
#
_entry.id   86126001821dd2e16b69fb7d159192d4
#
_cell.length_a   1.000
_cell.length_b   1.000
_cell.length_c   1.000
_cell.angle_alpha   90.00
_cell.angle_beta   90.00
_cell.angle_gamma   90.00
#
_symmetry.space_group_name_H-M   'P 1'
#
loop_
_entity.id
_entity.type
_entity.pdbx_description
1 polymer ?
#
loop_
_entity_poly.entity_id
_entity_poly.type
_entity_poly.pdbx_seq_one_letter_code
_entity_poly.pdbx_strand_id
1 'polypeptide(L)'
;MNSADAIREKRERLHMTQKELADAVGLGKFGDRTIRRWEKGESDPKPLEVKAILNFPETAPFKNPEHAKYNMIDLFAGIGGTRLGFYQTNKVRNVFSSEWDKFSQKTYYANFGEHPEGDITKIDAKDIPNHDILVAGFPCQAFSQAGKKLGFEDTRGTLFFDVARILKEKRPAAFLLENVKNLRSHDHGRTFKVIMNTLNDLNYSVSYALFKARDFGAPQNRERIYIVGFNKDKVKNPEDFKFPVPPKPKTRVGDILEDYVDPKYTISDRLWAGHQRRKRENKAKGKGFGYSLVNADSPYTNTIS
;
A
#
# COMPACT_ATOMS: atom_id res chain seq x y z
N MET A 1 37.92 -4.47 -9.84
CA MET A 1 37.31 -3.50 -8.92
C MET A 1 37.11 -4.23 -7.61
N ASN A 2 37.61 -3.71 -6.50
CA ASN A 2 37.41 -4.38 -5.21
C ASN A 2 35.94 -4.12 -4.74
N SER A 3 35.44 -4.92 -3.80
CA SER A 3 34.05 -4.79 -3.32
C SER A 3 33.78 -3.44 -2.65
N ALA A 4 34.79 -2.81 -2.04
CA ALA A 4 34.68 -1.51 -1.38
C ALA A 4 34.36 -0.39 -2.38
N ASP A 5 35.12 -0.33 -3.48
CA ASP A 5 34.89 0.68 -4.52
C ASP A 5 33.58 0.45 -5.23
N ALA A 6 33.22 -0.81 -5.54
CA ALA A 6 31.99 -1.16 -6.19
C ALA A 6 30.74 -0.76 -5.34
N ILE A 7 30.80 -0.94 -4.03
CA ILE A 7 29.72 -0.54 -3.10
C ILE A 7 29.61 0.98 -3.05
N ARG A 8 30.75 1.70 -2.94
CA ARG A 8 30.77 3.16 -2.91
C ARG A 8 30.18 3.74 -4.19
N GLU A 9 30.67 3.32 -5.36
CA GLU A 9 30.18 3.78 -6.64
C GLU A 9 28.70 3.50 -6.84
N LYS A 10 28.25 2.30 -6.43
CA LYS A 10 26.82 1.94 -6.48
C LYS A 10 25.99 2.88 -5.62
N ARG A 11 26.38 3.15 -4.37
CA ARG A 11 25.67 4.06 -3.47
C ARG A 11 25.61 5.49 -4.03
N GLU A 12 26.73 5.97 -4.60
CA GLU A 12 26.79 7.31 -5.20
C GLU A 12 25.89 7.44 -6.43
N ARG A 13 25.84 6.43 -7.30
CA ARG A 13 24.88 6.38 -8.43
C ARG A 13 23.43 6.36 -7.98
N LEU A 14 23.16 5.73 -6.82
CA LEU A 14 21.83 5.72 -6.21
C LEU A 14 21.49 7.03 -5.48
N HIS A 15 22.44 7.98 -5.37
CA HIS A 15 22.30 9.21 -4.58
C HIS A 15 21.91 8.95 -3.11
N MET A 16 22.35 7.82 -2.55
CA MET A 16 22.03 7.41 -1.17
C MET A 16 23.14 7.78 -0.20
N THR A 17 22.76 8.12 1.02
CA THR A 17 23.68 8.13 2.17
C THR A 17 24.01 6.68 2.58
N GLN A 18 25.09 6.50 3.34
CA GLN A 18 25.45 5.18 3.88
C GLN A 18 24.32 4.57 4.73
N LYS A 19 23.59 5.42 5.45
CA LYS A 19 22.44 4.99 6.23
C LYS A 19 21.29 4.53 5.35
N GLU A 20 20.96 5.27 4.31
CA GLU A 20 19.86 4.90 3.39
C GLU A 20 20.15 3.61 2.64
N LEU A 21 21.40 3.42 2.18
CA LEU A 21 21.79 2.16 1.56
C LEU A 21 21.70 0.99 2.56
N ALA A 22 22.19 1.20 3.79
CA ALA A 22 22.12 0.18 4.84
C ALA A 22 20.69 -0.22 5.19
N ASP A 23 19.79 0.76 5.33
CA ASP A 23 18.37 0.54 5.59
C ASP A 23 17.70 -0.20 4.41
N ALA A 24 18.04 0.19 3.17
CA ALA A 24 17.51 -0.40 1.95
C ALA A 24 17.88 -1.88 1.76
N VAL A 25 19.10 -2.28 2.16
CA VAL A 25 19.56 -3.67 2.08
C VAL A 25 19.44 -4.43 3.41
N GLY A 26 18.75 -3.87 4.39
CA GLY A 26 18.36 -4.56 5.62
C GLY A 26 19.50 -4.78 6.64
N LEU A 27 20.54 -3.96 6.68
CA LEU A 27 21.68 -4.12 7.60
C LEU A 27 21.40 -3.74 9.07
N GLY A 28 20.18 -3.32 9.40
CA GLY A 28 19.76 -3.05 10.78
C GLY A 28 20.34 -1.78 11.40
N LYS A 29 20.21 -1.64 12.73
CA LYS A 29 20.43 -0.39 13.49
C LYS A 29 21.79 0.29 13.30
N PHE A 30 22.84 -0.45 13.04
CA PHE A 30 24.22 0.06 12.87
C PHE A 30 24.73 -0.16 11.44
N GLY A 31 23.83 -0.32 10.49
CA GLY A 31 24.17 -0.60 9.10
C GLY A 31 24.99 0.52 8.42
N ASP A 32 24.76 1.77 8.80
CA ASP A 32 25.56 2.93 8.34
C ASP A 32 27.05 2.77 8.63
N ARG A 33 27.41 2.33 9.86
CA ARG A 33 28.79 2.05 10.24
C ARG A 33 29.35 0.87 9.47
N THR A 34 28.53 -0.13 9.19
CA THR A 34 28.90 -1.30 8.41
C THR A 34 29.24 -0.92 6.98
N ILE A 35 28.36 -0.16 6.28
CA ILE A 35 28.63 0.35 4.93
C ILE A 35 29.90 1.20 4.91
N ARG A 36 30.06 2.11 5.87
CA ARG A 36 31.24 2.94 5.97
C ARG A 36 32.55 2.11 6.07
N ARG A 37 32.54 1.05 6.89
CA ARG A 37 33.72 0.16 7.04
C ARG A 37 34.03 -0.60 5.76
N TRP A 38 32.99 -1.07 5.05
CA TRP A 38 33.14 -1.72 3.76
C TRP A 38 33.73 -0.76 2.71
N GLU A 39 33.18 0.43 2.59
CA GLU A 39 33.66 1.46 1.65
C GLU A 39 35.11 1.94 1.93
N LYS A 40 35.59 1.78 3.17
CA LYS A 40 36.96 2.07 3.57
C LYS A 40 37.88 0.86 3.47
N GLY A 41 37.38 -0.32 3.18
CA GLY A 41 38.15 -1.55 3.20
C GLY A 41 38.58 -2.00 4.60
N GLU A 42 37.93 -1.51 5.66
CA GLU A 42 38.19 -1.88 7.06
C GLU A 42 37.60 -3.26 7.42
N SER A 43 36.66 -3.75 6.63
CA SER A 43 36.07 -5.09 6.73
C SER A 43 35.47 -5.50 5.42
N ASP A 44 35.35 -6.80 5.15
CA ASP A 44 34.77 -7.32 3.92
C ASP A 44 33.27 -7.64 4.11
N PRO A 45 32.41 -7.25 3.15
CA PRO A 45 31.03 -7.69 3.11
C PRO A 45 30.92 -9.16 2.71
N LYS A 46 29.89 -9.84 3.20
CA LYS A 46 29.59 -11.20 2.72
C LYS A 46 29.11 -11.17 1.26
N PRO A 47 29.32 -12.25 0.50
CA PRO A 47 28.91 -12.32 -0.91
C PRO A 47 27.43 -11.96 -1.17
N LEU A 48 26.53 -12.35 -0.26
CA LEU A 48 25.10 -12.01 -0.37
C LEU A 48 24.84 -10.51 -0.15
N GLU A 49 25.58 -9.86 0.74
CA GLU A 49 25.49 -8.42 1.00
C GLU A 49 25.98 -7.63 -0.21
N VAL A 50 27.11 -8.05 -0.80
CA VAL A 50 27.62 -7.47 -2.06
C VAL A 50 26.58 -7.62 -3.16
N LYS A 51 26.02 -8.83 -3.34
CA LYS A 51 25.00 -9.08 -4.35
C LYS A 51 23.74 -8.24 -4.15
N ALA A 52 23.27 -8.10 -2.91
CA ALA A 52 22.11 -7.27 -2.57
C ALA A 52 22.34 -5.79 -2.92
N ILE A 53 23.53 -5.26 -2.61
CA ILE A 53 23.87 -3.87 -2.92
C ILE A 53 24.05 -3.66 -4.43
N LEU A 54 24.82 -4.50 -5.11
CA LEU A 54 25.10 -4.30 -6.53
C LEU A 54 23.87 -4.52 -7.42
N ASN A 55 22.97 -5.40 -7.03
CA ASN A 55 21.70 -5.63 -7.72
C ASN A 55 20.58 -4.65 -7.29
N PHE A 56 20.85 -3.77 -6.32
CA PHE A 56 19.84 -2.77 -5.95
C PHE A 56 19.49 -1.89 -7.17
N PRO A 57 18.21 -1.70 -7.51
CA PRO A 57 17.80 -1.00 -8.72
C PRO A 57 18.34 0.44 -8.76
N GLU A 58 19.05 0.81 -9.82
CA GLU A 58 19.49 2.21 -10.06
C GLU A 58 18.35 3.08 -10.60
N THR A 59 17.35 2.44 -11.16
CA THR A 59 16.16 3.12 -11.66
C THR A 59 14.94 2.44 -11.08
N ALA A 60 13.95 3.25 -10.70
CA ALA A 60 12.69 2.70 -10.22
C ALA A 60 12.09 1.73 -11.26
N PRO A 61 11.67 0.51 -10.85
CA PRO A 61 11.20 -0.51 -11.78
C PRO A 61 9.86 -0.16 -12.45
N PHE A 62 9.05 0.73 -11.84
CA PHE A 62 7.69 1.02 -12.29
C PHE A 62 7.52 2.51 -12.63
N LYS A 63 8.31 3.01 -13.58
CA LYS A 63 8.21 4.40 -14.04
C LYS A 63 6.88 4.65 -14.76
N ASN A 64 6.39 5.88 -14.69
CA ASN A 64 5.23 6.28 -15.48
C ASN A 64 5.43 5.97 -16.97
N PRO A 65 4.39 5.47 -17.67
CA PRO A 65 4.46 5.25 -19.10
C PRO A 65 4.63 6.58 -19.85
N GLU A 66 5.40 6.55 -20.94
CA GLU A 66 5.66 7.75 -21.76
C GLU A 66 4.38 8.30 -22.39
N HIS A 67 3.49 7.41 -22.85
CA HIS A 67 2.24 7.74 -23.52
C HIS A 67 1.03 7.28 -22.70
N ALA A 68 0.78 7.96 -21.56
CA ALA A 68 -0.40 7.70 -20.76
C ALA A 68 -1.63 8.43 -21.34
N LYS A 69 -2.78 7.74 -21.35
CA LYS A 69 -4.06 8.32 -21.74
C LYS A 69 -4.72 9.11 -20.64
N TYR A 70 -4.49 8.70 -19.37
CA TYR A 70 -5.15 9.25 -18.20
C TYR A 70 -4.13 9.64 -17.13
N ASN A 71 -4.40 10.75 -16.45
CA ASN A 71 -3.68 11.17 -15.26
C ASN A 71 -4.39 10.65 -14.01
N MET A 72 -3.61 10.14 -13.06
CA MET A 72 -4.12 9.58 -11.81
C MET A 72 -3.42 10.24 -10.62
N ILE A 73 -4.13 10.34 -9.51
CA ILE A 73 -3.54 10.60 -8.19
C ILE A 73 -3.74 9.41 -7.27
N ASP A 74 -2.77 9.18 -6.36
CA ASP A 74 -2.77 8.06 -5.41
C ASP A 74 -2.68 8.61 -3.98
N LEU A 75 -3.79 8.54 -3.24
CA LEU A 75 -3.89 9.05 -1.87
C LEU A 75 -3.80 7.90 -0.88
N PHE A 76 -3.13 8.13 0.26
CA PHE A 76 -2.82 7.07 1.24
C PHE A 76 -2.08 5.92 0.54
N ALA A 77 -1.10 6.29 -0.28
CA ALA A 77 -0.51 5.44 -1.31
C ALA A 77 0.22 4.21 -0.75
N GLY A 78 0.60 4.22 0.54
CA GLY A 78 1.40 3.16 1.14
C GLY A 78 2.68 2.92 0.35
N ILE A 79 2.92 1.68 -0.03
CA ILE A 79 4.06 1.29 -0.89
C ILE A 79 3.72 1.31 -2.39
N GLY A 80 2.51 1.78 -2.78
CA GLY A 80 2.08 1.93 -4.16
C GLY A 80 1.40 0.71 -4.78
N GLY A 81 0.81 -0.19 -3.97
CA GLY A 81 0.18 -1.41 -4.49
C GLY A 81 -0.95 -1.14 -5.48
N THR A 82 -1.80 -0.14 -5.22
CA THR A 82 -2.89 0.23 -6.13
C THR A 82 -2.35 0.89 -7.40
N ARG A 83 -1.36 1.77 -7.27
CA ARG A 83 -0.66 2.36 -8.42
C ARG A 83 -0.06 1.29 -9.33
N LEU A 84 0.55 0.25 -8.76
CA LEU A 84 1.11 -0.87 -9.52
C LEU A 84 0.05 -1.56 -10.38
N GLY A 85 -1.17 -1.75 -9.87
CA GLY A 85 -2.28 -2.29 -10.64
C GLY A 85 -2.66 -1.42 -11.84
N PHE A 86 -2.68 -0.10 -11.69
CA PHE A 86 -2.90 0.82 -12.82
C PHE A 86 -1.71 0.89 -13.77
N TYR A 87 -0.47 0.86 -13.26
CA TYR A 87 0.75 0.80 -14.06
C TYR A 87 0.73 -0.35 -15.07
N GLN A 88 0.27 -1.53 -14.66
CA GLN A 88 0.18 -2.72 -15.53
C GLN A 88 -0.73 -2.52 -16.74
N THR A 89 -1.65 -1.55 -16.72
CA THR A 89 -2.49 -1.22 -17.86
C THR A 89 -1.74 -0.47 -18.98
N ASN A 90 -0.60 0.12 -18.66
CA ASN A 90 0.19 1.00 -19.51
C ASN A 90 -0.60 2.21 -20.10
N LYS A 91 -1.68 2.62 -19.43
CA LYS A 91 -2.58 3.69 -19.88
C LYS A 91 -2.66 4.87 -18.92
N VAL A 92 -2.13 4.71 -17.71
CA VAL A 92 -2.31 5.67 -16.62
C VAL A 92 -0.96 6.20 -16.16
N ARG A 93 -0.83 7.52 -16.04
CA ARG A 93 0.30 8.22 -15.43
C ARG A 93 -0.12 8.72 -14.05
N ASN A 94 0.68 8.45 -13.03
CA ASN A 94 0.51 9.08 -11.75
C ASN A 94 1.12 10.50 -11.77
N VAL A 95 0.36 11.51 -11.35
CA VAL A 95 0.78 12.92 -11.35
C VAL A 95 0.88 13.50 -9.94
N PHE A 96 0.38 12.78 -8.94
CA PHE A 96 0.44 13.17 -7.54
C PHE A 96 0.23 11.94 -6.65
N SER A 97 0.94 11.87 -5.54
CA SER A 97 0.73 10.86 -4.51
C SER A 97 0.91 11.46 -3.13
N SER A 98 0.18 10.93 -2.15
CA SER A 98 0.28 11.34 -0.75
C SER A 98 0.37 10.11 0.15
N GLU A 99 1.38 10.12 1.05
CA GLU A 99 1.59 9.09 2.07
C GLU A 99 2.32 9.73 3.27
N TRP A 100 1.83 9.52 4.47
CA TRP A 100 2.41 10.16 5.67
C TRP A 100 3.50 9.32 6.34
N ASP A 101 3.45 7.98 6.18
CA ASP A 101 4.42 7.08 6.78
C ASP A 101 5.75 7.10 6.02
N LYS A 102 6.80 7.49 6.73
CA LYS A 102 8.14 7.65 6.15
C LYS A 102 8.76 6.35 5.61
N PHE A 103 8.37 5.19 6.14
CA PHE A 103 8.89 3.91 5.65
C PHE A 103 8.18 3.50 4.38
N SER A 104 6.87 3.70 4.33
CA SER A 104 6.07 3.50 3.12
C SER A 104 6.54 4.43 2.00
N GLN A 105 6.80 5.72 2.28
CA GLN A 105 7.34 6.68 1.32
C GLN A 105 8.66 6.21 0.70
N LYS A 106 9.58 5.65 1.50
CA LYS A 106 10.85 5.10 0.99
C LYS A 106 10.65 3.94 0.03
N THR A 107 9.76 3.01 0.38
CA THR A 107 9.44 1.88 -0.49
C THR A 107 8.72 2.36 -1.76
N TYR A 108 7.82 3.32 -1.64
CA TYR A 108 7.16 3.94 -2.78
C TYR A 108 8.16 4.59 -3.73
N TYR A 109 9.11 5.36 -3.19
CA TYR A 109 10.19 5.96 -3.97
C TYR A 109 11.05 4.91 -4.69
N ALA A 110 11.43 3.84 -4.00
CA ALA A 110 12.18 2.73 -4.60
C ALA A 110 11.42 2.06 -5.75
N ASN A 111 10.09 1.96 -5.64
CA ASN A 111 9.24 1.37 -6.65
C ASN A 111 9.02 2.27 -7.88
N PHE A 112 8.82 3.58 -7.67
CA PHE A 112 8.33 4.47 -8.72
C PHE A 112 9.26 5.64 -9.04
N GLY A 113 10.28 5.91 -8.23
CA GLY A 113 11.21 7.04 -8.42
C GLY A 113 10.60 8.40 -8.10
N GLU A 114 9.44 8.43 -7.43
CA GLU A 114 8.71 9.64 -7.07
C GLU A 114 8.47 9.67 -5.57
N HIS A 115 8.71 10.81 -4.93
CA HIS A 115 8.40 11.00 -3.52
C HIS A 115 6.93 11.35 -3.35
N PRO A 116 6.17 10.58 -2.56
CA PRO A 116 4.84 11.00 -2.17
C PRO A 116 4.91 12.29 -1.33
N GLU A 117 3.96 13.18 -1.53
CA GLU A 117 3.69 14.26 -0.59
C GLU A 117 3.31 13.66 0.79
N GLY A 118 3.44 14.43 1.83
CA GLY A 118 3.18 13.96 3.18
C GLY A 118 1.69 13.76 3.50
N ASP A 119 1.28 14.33 4.61
CA ASP A 119 -0.07 14.23 5.16
C ASP A 119 -1.09 14.98 4.31
N ILE A 120 -2.00 14.27 3.67
CA ILE A 120 -3.03 14.81 2.77
C ILE A 120 -3.96 15.80 3.49
N THR A 121 -4.13 15.71 4.80
CA THR A 121 -4.99 16.62 5.58
C THR A 121 -4.44 18.05 5.61
N LYS A 122 -3.16 18.23 5.28
CA LYS A 122 -2.45 19.53 5.26
C LYS A 122 -2.33 20.12 3.87
N ILE A 123 -2.78 19.44 2.84
CA ILE A 123 -2.68 19.86 1.44
C ILE A 123 -4.02 20.43 1.01
N ASP A 124 -4.03 21.66 0.49
CA ASP A 124 -5.24 22.23 -0.09
C ASP A 124 -5.62 21.43 -1.35
N ALA A 125 -6.90 21.11 -1.48
CA ALA A 125 -7.39 20.40 -2.67
C ALA A 125 -7.12 21.18 -3.96
N LYS A 126 -7.01 22.51 -3.91
CA LYS A 126 -6.69 23.37 -5.07
C LYS A 126 -5.27 23.17 -5.57
N ASP A 127 -4.33 22.85 -4.69
CA ASP A 127 -2.92 22.64 -5.04
C ASP A 127 -2.66 21.27 -5.69
N ILE A 128 -3.61 20.34 -5.56
CA ILE A 128 -3.51 19.03 -6.20
C ILE A 128 -3.67 19.19 -7.72
N PRO A 129 -2.83 18.54 -8.56
CA PRO A 129 -2.97 18.60 -10.01
C PRO A 129 -4.33 18.11 -10.53
N ASN A 130 -4.78 18.64 -11.67
CA ASN A 130 -5.93 18.09 -12.35
C ASN A 130 -5.65 16.64 -12.81
N HIS A 131 -6.63 15.77 -12.64
CA HIS A 131 -6.49 14.34 -12.92
C HIS A 131 -7.83 13.75 -13.38
N ASP A 132 -7.74 12.60 -14.04
CA ASP A 132 -8.89 11.86 -14.54
C ASP A 132 -9.38 10.82 -13.53
N ILE A 133 -8.45 10.26 -12.76
CA ILE A 133 -8.70 9.15 -11.83
C ILE A 133 -8.14 9.50 -10.44
N LEU A 134 -8.95 9.39 -9.40
CA LEU A 134 -8.53 9.45 -8.01
C LEU A 134 -8.52 8.03 -7.43
N VAL A 135 -7.40 7.64 -6.84
CA VAL A 135 -7.28 6.37 -6.12
C VAL A 135 -6.97 6.64 -4.65
N ALA A 136 -7.61 5.92 -3.73
CA ALA A 136 -7.35 6.08 -2.30
C ALA A 136 -7.60 4.80 -1.51
N GLY A 137 -6.57 4.36 -0.75
CA GLY A 137 -6.67 3.30 0.25
C GLY A 137 -6.78 3.89 1.66
N PHE A 138 -7.85 4.64 1.96
CA PHE A 138 -7.97 5.36 3.23
C PHE A 138 -8.22 4.42 4.41
N PRO A 139 -7.66 4.71 5.62
CA PRO A 139 -7.86 3.87 6.81
C PRO A 139 -9.31 3.94 7.31
N CYS A 140 -9.78 2.80 7.86
CA CYS A 140 -11.10 2.71 8.49
C CYS A 140 -11.04 3.38 9.88
N GLN A 141 -11.52 4.61 9.98
CA GLN A 141 -11.67 5.34 11.24
C GLN A 141 -13.15 5.53 11.56
N ALA A 142 -13.48 5.50 12.85
CA ALA A 142 -14.84 5.77 13.30
C ALA A 142 -15.23 7.21 13.00
N PHE A 143 -16.42 7.40 12.42
CA PHE A 143 -17.01 8.74 12.34
C PHE A 143 -17.35 9.21 13.76
N SER A 144 -16.80 10.34 14.18
CA SER A 144 -17.16 10.89 15.49
C SER A 144 -18.65 11.24 15.53
N GLN A 145 -19.29 11.09 16.71
CA GLN A 145 -20.72 11.36 16.85
C GLN A 145 -21.11 12.84 16.58
N ALA A 146 -20.14 13.74 16.53
CA ALA A 146 -20.33 15.17 16.25
C ALA A 146 -20.84 15.45 14.82
N GLY A 147 -20.54 14.58 13.84
CA GLY A 147 -20.93 14.76 12.44
C GLY A 147 -22.41 14.50 12.12
N LYS A 148 -23.27 14.23 13.11
CA LYS A 148 -24.67 13.81 12.87
C LYS A 148 -25.60 14.92 12.40
N LYS A 149 -25.22 16.20 12.40
CA LYS A 149 -26.20 17.30 12.17
C LYS A 149 -25.77 18.43 11.23
N LEU A 150 -24.54 18.53 10.76
CA LEU A 150 -24.02 19.77 10.17
C LEU A 150 -23.45 19.65 8.73
N GLY A 151 -23.72 18.60 7.99
CA GLY A 151 -23.32 18.53 6.58
C GLY A 151 -21.79 18.44 6.35
N PHE A 152 -21.34 18.84 5.16
CA PHE A 152 -19.95 18.73 4.70
C PHE A 152 -18.92 19.51 5.51
N GLU A 153 -19.35 20.56 6.23
CA GLU A 153 -18.41 21.51 6.89
C GLU A 153 -17.98 21.05 8.29
N ASP A 154 -18.70 20.17 8.97
CA ASP A 154 -18.44 19.77 10.35
C ASP A 154 -17.90 18.34 10.53
N THR A 155 -17.51 17.69 9.43
CA THR A 155 -16.99 16.32 9.41
C THR A 155 -15.47 16.25 9.55
N ARG A 156 -14.85 17.29 10.08
CA ARG A 156 -13.43 17.34 10.40
C ARG A 156 -13.06 16.19 11.34
N GLY A 157 -12.36 15.17 10.82
CA GLY A 157 -11.82 14.09 11.65
C GLY A 157 -11.80 12.69 11.07
N THR A 158 -12.32 12.46 9.86
CA THR A 158 -12.11 11.17 9.18
C THR A 158 -11.51 11.38 7.81
N LEU A 159 -10.48 10.61 7.51
CA LEU A 159 -9.69 10.72 6.27
C LEU A 159 -10.52 10.49 4.98
N PHE A 160 -11.70 9.89 5.09
CA PHE A 160 -12.66 9.82 3.98
C PHE A 160 -13.11 11.22 3.52
N PHE A 161 -13.30 12.18 4.44
CA PHE A 161 -13.72 13.52 4.04
C PHE A 161 -12.61 14.33 3.36
N ASP A 162 -11.34 13.94 3.58
CA ASP A 162 -10.24 14.46 2.76
C ASP A 162 -10.34 13.95 1.31
N VAL A 163 -10.70 12.70 1.11
CA VAL A 163 -11.03 12.20 -0.24
C VAL A 163 -12.22 12.95 -0.83
N ALA A 164 -13.29 13.13 -0.06
CA ALA A 164 -14.52 13.77 -0.52
C ALA A 164 -14.30 15.25 -0.91
N ARG A 165 -13.50 16.05 -0.15
CA ARG A 165 -13.19 17.44 -0.50
C ARG A 165 -12.37 17.53 -1.79
N ILE A 166 -11.45 16.58 -2.04
CA ILE A 166 -10.68 16.53 -3.28
C ILE A 166 -11.58 16.15 -4.46
N LEU A 167 -12.46 15.14 -4.29
CA LEU A 167 -13.46 14.80 -5.30
C LEU A 167 -14.39 15.96 -5.64
N LYS A 168 -14.80 16.76 -4.64
CA LYS A 168 -15.61 17.96 -4.81
C LYS A 168 -14.91 19.03 -5.62
N GLU A 169 -13.64 19.31 -5.28
CA GLU A 169 -12.84 20.38 -5.92
C GLU A 169 -12.40 19.99 -7.33
N LYS A 170 -11.83 18.78 -7.49
CA LYS A 170 -11.18 18.38 -8.74
C LYS A 170 -12.10 17.69 -9.73
N ARG A 171 -13.20 17.09 -9.25
CA ARG A 171 -14.21 16.47 -10.12
C ARG A 171 -13.59 15.49 -11.13
N PRO A 172 -12.74 14.51 -10.74
CA PRO A 172 -12.18 13.54 -11.69
C PRO A 172 -13.29 12.75 -12.39
N ALA A 173 -12.98 12.16 -13.55
CA ALA A 173 -13.91 11.32 -14.30
C ALA A 173 -14.26 10.03 -13.55
N ALA A 174 -13.29 9.48 -12.80
CA ALA A 174 -13.50 8.26 -12.03
C ALA A 174 -12.72 8.28 -10.70
N PHE A 175 -13.14 7.44 -9.77
CA PHE A 175 -12.36 7.11 -8.58
C PHE A 175 -12.40 5.62 -8.27
N LEU A 176 -11.36 5.14 -7.58
CA LEU A 176 -11.29 3.83 -6.94
C LEU A 176 -10.90 4.01 -5.48
N LEU A 177 -11.78 3.61 -4.56
CA LEU A 177 -11.50 3.62 -3.13
C LEU A 177 -11.36 2.18 -2.61
N GLU A 178 -10.37 1.93 -1.78
CA GLU A 178 -10.14 0.64 -1.11
C GLU A 178 -10.27 0.77 0.40
N ASN A 179 -10.83 -0.25 1.03
CA ASN A 179 -10.87 -0.33 2.48
C ASN A 179 -10.99 -1.80 2.95
N VAL A 180 -10.89 -2.01 4.27
CA VAL A 180 -11.16 -3.33 4.86
C VAL A 180 -12.63 -3.71 4.69
N LYS A 181 -12.93 -5.01 4.55
CA LYS A 181 -14.30 -5.51 4.39
C LYS A 181 -15.27 -5.04 5.49
N ASN A 182 -14.74 -4.85 6.70
CA ASN A 182 -15.53 -4.47 7.87
C ASN A 182 -16.08 -3.04 7.78
N LEU A 183 -15.60 -2.20 6.83
CA LEU A 183 -16.19 -0.88 6.56
C LEU A 183 -17.71 -0.97 6.31
N ARG A 184 -18.16 -2.04 5.63
CA ARG A 184 -19.58 -2.25 5.32
C ARG A 184 -20.45 -2.44 6.55
N SER A 185 -19.93 -3.10 7.60
CA SER A 185 -20.65 -3.37 8.85
C SER A 185 -20.29 -2.42 9.98
N HIS A 186 -19.30 -1.54 9.75
CA HIS A 186 -18.83 -0.60 10.77
C HIS A 186 -19.97 0.31 11.25
N ASP A 187 -20.07 0.47 12.58
CA ASP A 187 -21.12 1.26 13.23
C ASP A 187 -22.54 0.87 12.72
N HIS A 188 -22.85 -0.43 12.72
CA HIS A 188 -24.11 -0.98 12.22
C HIS A 188 -24.44 -0.57 10.77
N GLY A 189 -23.41 -0.39 9.93
CA GLY A 189 -23.55 0.01 8.52
C GLY A 189 -23.71 1.52 8.30
N ARG A 190 -23.80 2.33 9.36
CA ARG A 190 -23.98 3.79 9.26
C ARG A 190 -22.81 4.47 8.55
N THR A 191 -21.57 4.08 8.88
CA THR A 191 -20.36 4.59 8.23
C THR A 191 -20.42 4.40 6.72
N PHE A 192 -20.71 3.18 6.27
CA PHE A 192 -20.78 2.87 4.84
C PHE A 192 -21.90 3.65 4.14
N LYS A 193 -23.08 3.77 4.78
CA LYS A 193 -24.19 4.58 4.26
C LYS A 193 -23.82 6.05 4.07
N VAL A 194 -23.09 6.65 5.03
CA VAL A 194 -22.61 8.04 4.92
C VAL A 194 -21.65 8.17 3.74
N ILE A 195 -20.69 7.26 3.59
CA ILE A 195 -19.76 7.26 2.44
C ILE A 195 -20.53 7.22 1.11
N MET A 196 -21.44 6.26 0.96
CA MET A 196 -22.19 6.09 -0.29
C MET A 196 -23.07 7.32 -0.60
N ASN A 197 -23.75 7.88 0.39
CA ASN A 197 -24.56 9.08 0.21
C ASN A 197 -23.69 10.27 -0.20
N THR A 198 -22.57 10.52 0.51
CA THR A 198 -21.63 11.61 0.18
C THR A 198 -21.14 11.50 -1.27
N LEU A 199 -20.76 10.30 -1.73
CA LEU A 199 -20.28 10.10 -3.09
C LEU A 199 -21.39 10.30 -4.13
N ASN A 200 -22.61 9.89 -3.84
CA ASN A 200 -23.77 10.16 -4.70
C ASN A 200 -24.12 11.66 -4.75
N ASP A 201 -24.08 12.36 -3.61
CA ASP A 201 -24.31 13.80 -3.51
C ASP A 201 -23.27 14.61 -4.30
N LEU A 202 -22.07 14.06 -4.47
CA LEU A 202 -21.02 14.61 -5.35
C LEU A 202 -21.25 14.30 -6.84
N ASN A 203 -22.41 13.74 -7.20
CA ASN A 203 -22.83 13.42 -8.57
C ASN A 203 -22.01 12.30 -9.24
N TYR A 204 -21.62 11.27 -8.45
CA TYR A 204 -21.00 10.06 -8.99
C TYR A 204 -22.01 8.91 -9.04
N SER A 205 -21.93 8.08 -10.09
CA SER A 205 -22.57 6.76 -10.12
C SER A 205 -21.63 5.79 -9.42
N VAL A 206 -22.06 5.21 -8.30
CA VAL A 206 -21.18 4.48 -7.39
C VAL A 206 -21.59 3.02 -7.30
N SER A 207 -20.60 2.13 -7.47
CA SER A 207 -20.73 0.68 -7.29
C SER A 207 -19.69 0.17 -6.32
N TYR A 208 -19.93 -0.97 -5.66
CA TYR A 208 -18.93 -1.60 -4.81
C TYR A 208 -18.93 -3.12 -4.92
N ALA A 209 -17.76 -3.72 -4.64
CA ALA A 209 -17.59 -5.16 -4.56
C ALA A 209 -16.63 -5.55 -3.45
N LEU A 210 -16.73 -6.81 -2.99
CA LEU A 210 -15.80 -7.42 -2.06
C LEU A 210 -14.94 -8.43 -2.82
N PHE A 211 -13.63 -8.27 -2.73
CA PHE A 211 -12.69 -9.19 -3.37
C PHE A 211 -11.68 -9.76 -2.38
N LYS A 212 -11.23 -10.97 -2.64
CA LYS A 212 -10.16 -11.65 -1.91
C LYS A 212 -8.94 -11.77 -2.82
N ALA A 213 -7.77 -11.43 -2.32
CA ALA A 213 -6.53 -11.51 -3.09
C ALA A 213 -6.30 -12.91 -3.68
N ARG A 214 -6.63 -13.96 -2.94
CA ARG A 214 -6.52 -15.36 -3.41
C ARG A 214 -7.38 -15.66 -4.64
N ASP A 215 -8.51 -14.98 -4.80
CA ASP A 215 -9.41 -15.18 -5.93
C ASP A 215 -8.82 -14.60 -7.24
N PHE A 216 -7.70 -13.84 -7.13
CA PHE A 216 -6.92 -13.26 -8.22
C PHE A 216 -5.48 -13.79 -8.31
N GLY A 217 -5.18 -14.90 -7.62
CA GLY A 217 -3.89 -15.60 -7.74
C GLY A 217 -2.85 -15.27 -6.68
N ALA A 218 -3.11 -14.34 -5.75
CA ALA A 218 -2.21 -14.13 -4.63
C ALA A 218 -2.52 -15.11 -3.48
N PRO A 219 -1.55 -15.89 -2.96
CA PRO A 219 -1.83 -16.87 -1.91
C PRO A 219 -2.02 -16.21 -0.52
N GLN A 220 -2.92 -15.21 -0.45
CA GLN A 220 -3.24 -14.48 0.75
C GLN A 220 -4.76 -14.26 0.88
N ASN A 221 -5.30 -14.53 2.06
CA ASN A 221 -6.73 -14.30 2.36
C ASN A 221 -6.98 -12.84 2.79
N ARG A 222 -6.55 -11.90 1.94
CA ARG A 222 -6.80 -10.47 2.10
C ARG A 222 -8.12 -10.12 1.44
N GLU A 223 -9.14 -9.81 2.24
CA GLU A 223 -10.45 -9.42 1.76
C GLU A 223 -10.66 -7.91 1.91
N ARG A 224 -11.02 -7.24 0.81
CA ARG A 224 -11.17 -5.79 0.74
C ARG A 224 -12.45 -5.40 0.02
N ILE A 225 -13.02 -4.27 0.44
CA ILE A 225 -14.07 -3.60 -0.30
C ILE A 225 -13.43 -2.61 -1.27
N TYR A 226 -13.91 -2.65 -2.50
CA TYR A 226 -13.56 -1.70 -3.55
C TYR A 226 -14.81 -0.92 -3.90
N ILE A 227 -14.71 0.41 -3.87
CA ILE A 227 -15.80 1.33 -4.23
C ILE A 227 -15.32 2.10 -5.46
N VAL A 228 -16.06 1.96 -6.56
CA VAL A 228 -15.75 2.63 -7.83
C VAL A 228 -16.86 3.63 -8.12
N GLY A 229 -16.48 4.83 -8.53
CA GLY A 229 -17.42 5.84 -8.94
C GLY A 229 -17.04 6.51 -10.26
N PHE A 230 -18.05 6.81 -11.05
CA PHE A 230 -17.90 7.56 -12.30
C PHE A 230 -18.72 8.83 -12.25
N ASN A 231 -18.11 9.95 -12.62
CA ASN A 231 -18.74 11.26 -12.66
C ASN A 231 -19.80 11.28 -13.74
N LYS A 232 -21.06 11.54 -13.36
CA LYS A 232 -22.22 11.52 -14.27
C LYS A 232 -22.18 12.60 -15.35
N ASP A 233 -21.42 13.69 -15.11
CA ASP A 233 -21.28 14.78 -16.10
C ASP A 233 -20.16 14.49 -17.12
N LYS A 234 -19.22 13.58 -16.82
CA LYS A 234 -18.02 13.32 -17.63
C LYS A 234 -18.01 11.96 -18.31
N VAL A 235 -18.72 10.99 -17.73
CA VAL A 235 -18.71 9.61 -18.22
C VAL A 235 -20.09 9.24 -18.75
N LYS A 236 -20.12 8.76 -19.99
CA LYS A 236 -21.36 8.30 -20.63
C LYS A 236 -21.75 6.95 -20.06
N ASN A 237 -23.03 6.78 -19.68
CA ASN A 237 -23.62 5.57 -19.11
C ASN A 237 -22.82 5.00 -17.92
N PRO A 238 -22.53 5.78 -16.89
CA PRO A 238 -21.68 5.36 -15.77
C PRO A 238 -22.27 4.21 -14.96
N GLU A 239 -23.56 3.94 -15.07
CA GLU A 239 -24.29 2.84 -14.43
C GLU A 239 -24.04 1.48 -15.09
N ASP A 240 -23.54 1.43 -16.32
CA ASP A 240 -23.24 0.18 -17.04
C ASP A 240 -21.99 -0.53 -16.50
N PHE A 241 -21.24 0.10 -15.61
CA PHE A 241 -20.04 -0.49 -15.01
C PHE A 241 -20.38 -1.76 -14.21
N LYS A 242 -19.63 -2.83 -14.50
CA LYS A 242 -19.71 -4.10 -13.77
C LYS A 242 -18.30 -4.52 -13.30
N PHE A 243 -18.22 -4.92 -12.06
CA PHE A 243 -16.98 -5.51 -11.56
C PHE A 243 -16.67 -6.81 -12.27
N PRO A 244 -15.37 -7.14 -12.49
CA PRO A 244 -14.98 -8.40 -13.08
C PRO A 244 -15.35 -9.58 -12.18
N VAL A 245 -15.65 -10.72 -12.79
CA VAL A 245 -15.79 -11.98 -12.07
C VAL A 245 -14.38 -12.49 -11.72
N PRO A 246 -14.09 -12.78 -10.42
CA PRO A 246 -12.78 -13.28 -10.04
C PRO A 246 -12.47 -14.63 -10.72
N PRO A 247 -11.25 -14.81 -11.28
CA PRO A 247 -10.88 -16.03 -12.00
C PRO A 247 -10.69 -17.27 -11.09
N LYS A 248 -10.44 -17.07 -9.78
CA LYS A 248 -10.26 -18.08 -8.72
C LYS A 248 -9.27 -19.19 -9.07
N PRO A 249 -8.04 -18.85 -9.50
CA PRO A 249 -7.01 -19.84 -9.73
C PRO A 249 -6.66 -20.56 -8.42
N LYS A 250 -6.13 -21.79 -8.52
CA LYS A 250 -5.53 -22.45 -7.37
C LYS A 250 -4.26 -21.70 -6.97
N THR A 251 -4.12 -21.43 -5.68
CA THR A 251 -2.93 -20.79 -5.10
C THR A 251 -2.26 -21.70 -4.11
N ARG A 252 -0.95 -21.58 -3.96
CA ARG A 252 -0.13 -22.33 -3.01
C ARG A 252 0.93 -21.41 -2.42
N VAL A 253 1.08 -21.44 -1.09
CA VAL A 253 2.06 -20.62 -0.39
C VAL A 253 3.49 -20.91 -0.86
N GLY A 254 3.79 -22.20 -1.17
CA GLY A 254 5.10 -22.59 -1.68
C GLY A 254 5.53 -21.90 -2.96
N ASP A 255 4.58 -21.38 -3.76
CA ASP A 255 4.89 -20.69 -5.02
C ASP A 255 5.52 -19.30 -4.82
N ILE A 256 5.47 -18.77 -3.58
CA ILE A 256 6.03 -17.46 -3.20
C ILE A 256 7.08 -17.53 -2.09
N LEU A 257 7.39 -18.73 -1.58
CA LEU A 257 8.44 -18.88 -0.58
C LEU A 257 9.82 -18.78 -1.24
N GLU A 258 10.73 -18.10 -0.56
CA GLU A 258 12.14 -18.07 -0.94
C GLU A 258 12.81 -19.41 -0.62
N ASP A 259 13.72 -19.88 -1.49
CA ASP A 259 14.50 -21.11 -1.28
C ASP A 259 15.44 -20.99 -0.08
N TYR A 260 15.91 -19.78 0.18
CA TYR A 260 16.78 -19.46 1.31
C TYR A 260 16.26 -18.29 2.10
N VAL A 261 16.07 -18.50 3.39
CA VAL A 261 15.67 -17.46 4.37
C VAL A 261 16.80 -17.21 5.36
N ASP A 262 17.23 -15.97 5.51
CA ASP A 262 18.26 -15.58 6.50
C ASP A 262 17.78 -15.99 7.91
N PRO A 263 18.62 -16.73 8.69
CA PRO A 263 18.29 -17.15 10.06
C PRO A 263 17.82 -16.01 10.99
N LYS A 264 18.19 -14.76 10.71
CA LYS A 264 17.72 -13.60 11.48
C LYS A 264 16.19 -13.44 11.49
N TYR A 265 15.48 -13.97 10.50
CA TYR A 265 14.00 -13.95 10.44
C TYR A 265 13.36 -15.12 11.18
N THR A 266 14.15 -16.08 11.65
CA THR A 266 13.67 -17.17 12.52
C THR A 266 13.50 -16.64 13.94
N ILE A 267 12.29 -16.68 14.45
CA ILE A 267 12.02 -16.23 15.83
C ILE A 267 12.65 -17.19 16.84
N SER A 268 13.12 -16.67 17.98
CA SER A 268 13.68 -17.50 19.04
C SER A 268 12.63 -18.41 19.69
N ASP A 269 13.07 -19.54 20.26
CA ASP A 269 12.20 -20.47 20.99
C ASP A 269 11.44 -19.78 22.13
N ARG A 270 12.06 -18.82 22.80
CA ARG A 270 11.40 -18.02 23.84
C ARG A 270 10.23 -17.19 23.29
N LEU A 271 10.42 -16.56 22.14
CA LEU A 271 9.37 -15.78 21.49
C LEU A 271 8.26 -16.70 20.98
N TRP A 272 8.64 -17.84 20.39
CA TRP A 272 7.70 -18.85 19.94
C TRP A 272 6.83 -19.40 21.09
N ALA A 273 7.44 -19.77 22.22
CA ALA A 273 6.72 -20.21 23.42
C ALA A 273 5.75 -19.12 23.93
N GLY A 274 6.16 -17.86 23.85
CA GLY A 274 5.30 -16.71 24.18
C GLY A 274 4.05 -16.61 23.28
N HIS A 275 4.22 -16.80 21.97
CA HIS A 275 3.08 -16.82 21.03
C HIS A 275 2.14 -18.00 21.31
N GLN A 276 2.67 -19.20 21.58
CA GLN A 276 1.87 -20.37 21.94
C GLN A 276 1.06 -20.14 23.22
N ARG A 277 1.69 -19.60 24.26
CA ARG A 277 1.01 -19.26 25.52
C ARG A 277 -0.13 -18.26 25.27
N ARG A 278 0.14 -17.15 24.59
CA ARG A 278 -0.85 -16.11 24.28
C ARG A 278 -2.03 -16.66 23.49
N LYS A 279 -1.79 -17.58 22.53
CA LYS A 279 -2.87 -18.22 21.78
C LYS A 279 -3.77 -19.06 22.68
N ARG A 280 -3.19 -19.84 23.64
CA ARG A 280 -3.96 -20.62 24.62
C ARG A 280 -4.78 -19.72 25.54
N GLU A 281 -4.18 -18.66 26.09
CA GLU A 281 -4.85 -17.70 26.96
C GLU A 281 -6.01 -16.98 26.26
N ASN A 282 -5.80 -16.56 25.02
CA ASN A 282 -6.85 -15.91 24.23
C ASN A 282 -8.00 -16.86 23.93
N LYS A 283 -7.70 -18.12 23.60
CA LYS A 283 -8.73 -19.15 23.40
C LYS A 283 -9.55 -19.37 24.66
N ALA A 284 -8.90 -19.45 25.83
CA ALA A 284 -9.58 -19.60 27.12
C ALA A 284 -10.51 -18.42 27.45
N LYS A 285 -10.17 -17.22 26.98
CA LYS A 285 -10.97 -15.98 27.14
C LYS A 285 -12.00 -15.77 26.02
N GLY A 286 -12.24 -16.74 25.14
CA GLY A 286 -13.14 -16.61 24.00
C GLY A 286 -12.66 -15.64 22.92
N LYS A 287 -11.38 -15.21 22.95
CA LYS A 287 -10.79 -14.31 21.95
C LYS A 287 -10.11 -15.10 20.85
N GLY A 288 -10.48 -14.84 19.60
CA GLY A 288 -9.96 -15.56 18.42
C GLY A 288 -8.57 -15.14 17.94
N PHE A 289 -7.78 -14.42 18.73
CA PHE A 289 -6.46 -13.92 18.34
C PHE A 289 -5.34 -14.91 18.65
N GLY A 290 -4.46 -15.11 17.66
CA GLY A 290 -3.27 -15.96 17.80
C GLY A 290 -2.57 -16.12 16.45
N TYR A 291 -1.46 -16.85 16.46
CA TYR A 291 -0.76 -17.21 15.23
C TYR A 291 -1.51 -18.30 14.45
N SER A 292 -1.30 -18.33 13.13
CA SER A 292 -1.60 -19.50 12.29
C SER A 292 -0.30 -20.01 11.66
N LEU A 293 -0.21 -21.33 11.53
CA LEU A 293 0.88 -21.98 10.80
C LEU A 293 0.44 -22.23 9.37
N VAL A 294 1.31 -21.91 8.46
CA VAL A 294 1.19 -22.22 7.04
C VAL A 294 2.44 -22.96 6.60
N ASN A 295 2.33 -23.78 5.60
CA ASN A 295 3.43 -24.50 4.95
C ASN A 295 3.34 -24.29 3.43
N ALA A 296 4.28 -24.87 2.71
CA ALA A 296 4.32 -24.76 1.26
C ALA A 296 3.03 -25.23 0.57
N ASP A 297 2.35 -26.24 1.11
CA ASP A 297 1.12 -26.80 0.53
C ASP A 297 -0.14 -26.04 0.94
N SER A 298 -0.02 -25.10 1.87
CA SER A 298 -1.15 -24.26 2.27
C SER A 298 -1.65 -23.45 1.07
N PRO A 299 -2.98 -23.37 0.84
CA PRO A 299 -3.51 -22.65 -0.32
C PRO A 299 -3.33 -21.12 -0.20
N TYR A 300 -3.24 -20.60 1.02
CA TYR A 300 -3.04 -19.17 1.29
C TYR A 300 -2.64 -18.92 2.74
N THR A 301 -2.09 -17.74 3.00
CA THR A 301 -1.83 -17.19 4.34
C THR A 301 -2.99 -16.31 4.80
N ASN A 302 -3.02 -15.96 6.09
CA ASN A 302 -3.79 -14.80 6.55
C ASN A 302 -3.19 -13.50 6.04
N THR A 303 -3.96 -12.39 6.13
CA THR A 303 -3.43 -11.06 5.86
C THR A 303 -2.26 -10.78 6.83
N ILE A 304 -1.12 -10.42 6.29
CA ILE A 304 0.02 -9.91 7.05
C ILE A 304 -0.31 -8.48 7.46
N SER A 305 -0.18 -8.16 8.74
CA SER A 305 -0.52 -6.85 9.34
C SER A 305 0.68 -6.31 10.11
#